data_51df9e35e985b1e8b4cf5853a4cff57f
#
_entry.id   51df9e35e985b1e8b4cf5853a4cff57f
#
_cell.length_a   1.000
_cell.length_b   1.000
_cell.length_c   1.000
_cell.angle_alpha   90.00
_cell.angle_beta   90.00
_cell.angle_gamma   90.00
#
_symmetry.space_group_name_H-M   'P 1'
#
loop_
_entity.id
_entity.type
_entity.pdbx_description
1 polymer ?
#
loop_
_entity_poly.entity_id
_entity_poly.type
_entity_poly.pdbx_seq_one_letter_code
_entity_poly.pdbx_strand_id
1 'polypeptide(L)'
;MTTSSLVQGVFDGKKVTGIKTLFKVSTDKSGGQHFGSRLLWLPDGTLLMSVADGGNPPLRIGDRLAREQAQNPATHLGSILRLTDDGKPAPGNPLAAKGALPEIWSMGHRNIQGLARDPVSGRIWATEHGPYGGDELNLVVAGGNYGWPLQTYGADYQTHQPVGKHEVAGMINPSVAWVPSPAPSGLAVYSGDKIPAWRGSVFSGGLAAKDIRRVALDAAGQVTGQDRLAIGARVRDVKQGPDGYLYALTDEDNGKLLRIVAK
;
A
#
# COMPACT_ATOMS: atom_id res chain seq x y z
N MET A 1 -19.83 14.01 -0.49
CA MET A 1 -19.15 12.87 -1.14
C MET A 1 -17.66 13.15 -1.21
N THR A 2 -16.81 12.13 -1.05
CA THR A 2 -15.36 12.25 -1.03
C THR A 2 -14.75 11.33 -2.09
N THR A 3 -13.60 11.73 -2.66
CA THR A 3 -12.85 10.93 -3.62
C THR A 3 -11.37 11.25 -3.50
N SER A 4 -10.52 10.37 -4.03
CA SER A 4 -9.08 10.64 -4.16
C SER A 4 -8.79 11.30 -5.52
N SER A 5 -7.84 12.23 -5.53
CA SER A 5 -7.36 12.87 -6.76
C SER A 5 -5.84 12.94 -6.76
N LEU A 6 -5.23 12.77 -7.93
CA LEU A 6 -3.82 13.07 -8.16
C LEU A 6 -3.72 14.53 -8.62
N VAL A 7 -2.92 15.29 -7.91
CA VAL A 7 -2.66 16.71 -8.25
C VAL A 7 -1.17 16.94 -8.44
N GLN A 8 -0.83 17.88 -9.30
CA GLN A 8 0.52 18.36 -9.52
C GLN A 8 0.59 19.85 -9.15
N GLY A 9 1.74 20.29 -8.67
CA GLY A 9 2.03 21.70 -8.40
C GLY A 9 3.53 21.94 -8.41
N VAL A 10 3.94 23.20 -8.43
CA VAL A 10 5.33 23.63 -8.36
C VAL A 10 5.64 24.09 -6.95
N PHE A 11 6.66 23.48 -6.33
CA PHE A 11 7.16 23.83 -5.01
C PHE A 11 8.40 24.74 -5.15
N ASP A 12 8.33 25.95 -4.62
CA ASP A 12 9.42 26.95 -4.67
C ASP A 12 10.34 26.94 -3.43
N GLY A 13 10.21 25.90 -2.59
CA GLY A 13 10.91 25.78 -1.31
C GLY A 13 10.11 26.28 -0.11
N LYS A 14 8.99 26.99 -0.32
CA LYS A 14 8.13 27.57 0.72
C LYS A 14 6.65 27.26 0.54
N LYS A 15 6.16 27.29 -0.70
CA LYS A 15 4.76 27.07 -1.05
C LYS A 15 4.60 26.27 -2.33
N VAL A 16 3.46 25.64 -2.48
CA VAL A 16 3.05 24.96 -3.73
C VAL A 16 2.11 25.90 -4.50
N THR A 17 2.40 26.09 -5.76
CA THR A 17 1.63 26.95 -6.69
C THR A 17 1.27 26.20 -7.95
N GLY A 18 0.42 26.75 -8.81
CA GLY A 18 0.04 26.15 -10.08
C GLY A 18 -0.61 24.76 -9.93
N ILE A 19 -1.41 24.57 -8.90
CA ILE A 19 -2.04 23.27 -8.61
C ILE A 19 -2.98 22.91 -9.77
N LYS A 20 -2.75 21.72 -10.34
CA LYS A 20 -3.55 21.14 -11.42
C LYS A 20 -3.94 19.72 -11.04
N THR A 21 -5.23 19.38 -11.18
CA THR A 21 -5.69 18.00 -11.06
C THR A 21 -5.33 17.24 -12.33
N LEU A 22 -4.56 16.18 -12.19
CA LEU A 22 -4.14 15.29 -13.28
C LEU A 22 -5.12 14.12 -13.44
N PHE A 23 -5.58 13.56 -12.33
CA PHE A 23 -6.47 12.41 -12.33
C PHE A 23 -7.44 12.46 -11.15
N LYS A 24 -8.65 11.96 -11.35
CA LYS A 24 -9.67 11.80 -10.31
C LYS A 24 -10.18 10.36 -10.32
N VAL A 25 -10.24 9.72 -9.16
CA VAL A 25 -10.84 8.39 -8.98
C VAL A 25 -12.30 8.44 -9.38
N SER A 26 -12.77 7.49 -10.17
CA SER A 26 -14.09 7.51 -10.81
C SER A 26 -15.28 7.38 -9.86
N THR A 27 -15.06 6.89 -8.63
CA THR A 27 -16.15 6.57 -7.71
C THR A 27 -16.08 7.46 -6.48
N ASP A 28 -17.10 8.29 -6.30
CA ASP A 28 -17.31 9.07 -5.10
C ASP A 28 -17.91 8.18 -4.01
N LYS A 29 -17.50 8.40 -2.76
CA LYS A 29 -18.01 7.69 -1.58
C LYS A 29 -18.45 8.64 -0.49
N SER A 30 -19.34 8.21 0.39
CA SER A 30 -19.84 9.02 1.50
C SER A 30 -18.99 8.96 2.77
N GLY A 31 -18.03 8.05 2.86
CA GLY A 31 -17.19 7.83 4.04
C GLY A 31 -15.84 8.53 3.99
N GLY A 32 -15.29 8.88 5.16
CA GLY A 32 -13.96 9.46 5.36
C GLY A 32 -12.85 8.44 5.63
N GLN A 33 -13.01 7.19 5.20
CA GLN A 33 -12.07 6.09 5.46
C GLN A 33 -11.52 5.50 4.17
N HIS A 34 -10.40 4.79 4.25
CA HIS A 34 -9.79 3.98 3.20
C HIS A 34 -9.63 4.75 1.88
N PHE A 35 -8.66 5.65 1.84
CA PHE A 35 -8.30 6.39 0.62
C PHE A 35 -7.11 5.77 -0.13
N GLY A 36 -6.25 4.98 0.55
CA GLY A 36 -4.99 4.51 -0.01
C GLY A 36 -4.03 5.67 -0.20
N SER A 37 -3.93 6.18 -1.44
CA SER A 37 -3.22 7.40 -1.85
C SER A 37 -1.68 7.33 -1.75
N ARG A 38 -1.09 6.14 -1.66
CA ARG A 38 0.36 5.99 -1.76
C ARG A 38 0.80 6.09 -3.22
N LEU A 39 1.88 6.84 -3.46
CA LEU A 39 2.46 7.06 -4.79
C LEU A 39 3.84 6.42 -4.88
N LEU A 40 4.16 5.85 -6.05
CA LEU A 40 5.47 5.30 -6.36
C LEU A 40 5.83 5.53 -7.84
N TRP A 41 6.86 6.34 -8.08
CA TRP A 41 7.43 6.50 -9.42
C TRP A 41 8.18 5.24 -9.86
N LEU A 42 7.97 4.84 -11.09
CA LEU A 42 8.70 3.76 -11.75
C LEU A 42 9.81 4.32 -12.64
N PRO A 43 10.86 3.50 -12.94
CA PRO A 43 11.99 3.94 -13.76
C PRO A 43 11.62 4.33 -15.20
N ASP A 44 10.48 3.86 -15.68
CA ASP A 44 9.96 4.17 -17.01
C ASP A 44 9.19 5.51 -17.09
N GLY A 45 9.20 6.28 -16.00
CA GLY A 45 8.50 7.57 -15.91
C GLY A 45 7.00 7.45 -15.63
N THR A 46 6.47 6.24 -15.39
CA THR A 46 5.08 6.07 -14.97
C THR A 46 4.95 6.09 -13.45
N LEU A 47 3.74 6.32 -12.96
CA LEU A 47 3.41 6.45 -11.54
C LEU A 47 2.41 5.39 -11.12
N LEU A 48 2.71 4.64 -10.06
CA LEU A 48 1.71 3.83 -9.36
C LEU A 48 1.01 4.67 -8.29
N MET A 49 -0.32 4.55 -8.22
CA MET A 49 -1.17 5.18 -7.20
C MET A 49 -2.08 4.13 -6.59
N SER A 50 -2.02 3.94 -5.27
CA SER A 50 -2.96 3.05 -4.58
C SER A 50 -4.28 3.74 -4.30
N VAL A 51 -5.38 3.04 -4.54
CA VAL A 51 -6.75 3.45 -4.21
C VAL A 51 -7.38 2.34 -3.37
N ALA A 52 -7.89 2.69 -2.19
CA ALA A 52 -8.49 1.70 -1.30
C ALA A 52 -9.95 1.39 -1.67
N ASP A 53 -10.52 0.38 -1.00
CA ASP A 53 -11.85 -0.20 -1.27
C ASP A 53 -13.06 0.70 -0.97
N GLY A 54 -12.82 1.87 -0.38
CA GLY A 54 -13.85 2.84 -0.03
C GLY A 54 -14.26 2.84 1.43
N GLY A 55 -14.08 1.78 2.20
CA GLY A 55 -14.30 1.76 3.65
C GLY A 55 -15.04 0.54 4.20
N ASN A 56 -15.15 0.52 5.52
CA ASN A 56 -15.76 -0.59 6.26
C ASN A 56 -17.30 -0.59 6.18
N PRO A 57 -17.96 -1.76 6.39
CA PRO A 57 -19.40 -1.82 6.64
C PRO A 57 -19.81 -0.87 7.78
N PRO A 58 -21.01 -0.30 7.75
CA PRO A 58 -22.09 -0.54 6.79
C PRO A 58 -22.01 0.29 5.50
N LEU A 59 -20.86 0.95 5.21
CA LEU A 59 -20.73 1.82 4.04
C LEU A 59 -21.07 1.07 2.75
N ARG A 60 -21.93 1.66 1.94
CA ARG A 60 -22.37 1.13 0.64
C ARG A 60 -22.08 2.11 -0.49
N ILE A 61 -21.89 1.54 -1.67
CA ILE A 61 -21.81 2.27 -2.94
C ILE A 61 -22.84 1.61 -3.85
N GLY A 62 -23.91 2.33 -4.15
CA GLY A 62 -25.12 1.75 -4.72
C GLY A 62 -25.74 0.72 -3.77
N ASP A 63 -26.06 -0.44 -4.28
CA ASP A 63 -26.68 -1.57 -3.57
C ASP A 63 -25.67 -2.52 -2.89
N ARG A 64 -24.36 -2.31 -3.10
CA ARG A 64 -23.28 -3.17 -2.60
C ARG A 64 -22.51 -2.54 -1.44
N LEU A 65 -21.91 -3.38 -0.59
CA LEU A 65 -20.93 -2.89 0.39
C LEU A 65 -19.72 -2.28 -0.34
N ALA A 66 -19.20 -1.17 0.18
CA ALA A 66 -18.06 -0.48 -0.44
C ALA A 66 -16.87 -1.43 -0.71
N ARG A 67 -16.57 -2.31 0.25
CA ARG A 67 -15.49 -3.29 0.13
C ARG A 67 -15.61 -4.24 -1.07
N GLU A 68 -16.84 -4.49 -1.55
CA GLU A 68 -17.07 -5.38 -2.71
C GLU A 68 -16.61 -4.76 -4.03
N GLN A 69 -16.42 -3.43 -4.04
CA GLN A 69 -15.91 -2.73 -5.21
C GLN A 69 -14.46 -3.12 -5.55
N ALA A 70 -13.70 -3.65 -4.60
CA ALA A 70 -12.33 -4.13 -4.86
C ALA A 70 -12.26 -5.30 -5.87
N GLN A 71 -13.39 -6.01 -6.09
CA GLN A 71 -13.52 -7.06 -7.12
C GLN A 71 -14.27 -6.57 -8.38
N ASN A 72 -14.58 -5.28 -8.46
CA ASN A 72 -15.29 -4.72 -9.60
C ASN A 72 -14.32 -3.98 -10.55
N PRO A 73 -13.99 -4.52 -11.73
CA PRO A 73 -13.04 -3.91 -12.65
C PRO A 73 -13.54 -2.60 -13.30
N ALA A 74 -14.82 -2.25 -13.11
CA ALA A 74 -15.42 -1.01 -13.60
C ALA A 74 -15.28 0.18 -12.61
N THR A 75 -14.52 0.02 -11.53
CA THR A 75 -14.21 1.07 -10.56
C THR A 75 -12.71 1.05 -10.19
N HIS A 76 -12.16 2.18 -9.77
CA HIS A 76 -10.79 2.26 -9.27
C HIS A 76 -10.63 1.78 -7.82
N LEU A 77 -11.72 1.54 -7.10
CA LEU A 77 -11.67 1.17 -5.68
C LEU A 77 -11.01 -0.19 -5.48
N GLY A 78 -10.14 -0.27 -4.47
CA GLY A 78 -9.40 -1.49 -4.16
C GLY A 78 -8.35 -1.86 -5.21
N SER A 79 -7.73 -0.87 -5.87
CA SER A 79 -6.79 -1.08 -6.97
C SER A 79 -5.48 -0.32 -6.79
N ILE A 80 -4.43 -0.79 -7.45
CA ILE A 80 -3.27 0.02 -7.79
C ILE A 80 -3.46 0.46 -9.25
N LEU A 81 -3.39 1.75 -9.48
CA LEU A 81 -3.45 2.37 -10.80
C LEU A 81 -2.03 2.62 -11.31
N ARG A 82 -1.81 2.50 -12.62
CA ARG A 82 -0.57 2.93 -13.27
C ARG A 82 -0.88 4.01 -14.29
N LEU A 83 -0.32 5.18 -14.04
CA LEU A 83 -0.58 6.42 -14.77
C LEU A 83 0.72 6.95 -15.40
N THR A 84 0.58 7.72 -16.46
CA THR A 84 1.63 8.58 -16.99
C THR A 84 1.80 9.82 -16.09
N ASP A 85 2.84 10.60 -16.31
CA ASP A 85 3.13 11.83 -15.54
C ASP A 85 2.08 12.93 -15.74
N ASP A 86 1.28 12.87 -16.81
CA ASP A 86 0.15 13.76 -17.07
C ASP A 86 -1.21 13.18 -16.59
N GLY A 87 -1.21 12.06 -15.88
CA GLY A 87 -2.37 11.45 -15.24
C GLY A 87 -3.25 10.59 -16.16
N LYS A 88 -2.77 10.23 -17.35
CA LYS A 88 -3.48 9.31 -18.26
C LYS A 88 -3.15 7.85 -17.93
N PRO A 89 -3.98 6.89 -18.39
CA PRO A 89 -3.64 5.48 -18.28
C PRO A 89 -2.27 5.19 -18.92
N ALA A 90 -1.38 4.52 -18.18
CA ALA A 90 -0.11 4.12 -18.75
C ALA A 90 -0.29 3.02 -19.80
N PRO A 91 0.44 3.05 -20.92
CA PRO A 91 0.36 2.00 -21.94
C PRO A 91 0.69 0.62 -21.39
N GLY A 92 -0.03 -0.41 -21.84
CA GLY A 92 0.25 -1.80 -21.49
C GLY A 92 -0.23 -2.20 -20.09
N ASN A 93 -1.17 -1.48 -19.47
CA ASN A 93 -1.83 -1.93 -18.26
C ASN A 93 -2.59 -3.26 -18.54
N PRO A 94 -2.27 -4.35 -17.80
CA PRO A 94 -2.63 -5.70 -18.24
C PRO A 94 -4.12 -6.03 -18.08
N LEU A 95 -4.83 -5.33 -17.18
CA LEU A 95 -6.24 -5.57 -16.91
C LEU A 95 -7.17 -4.85 -17.90
N ALA A 96 -6.70 -3.82 -18.60
CA ALA A 96 -7.46 -3.10 -19.62
C ALA A 96 -7.92 -4.05 -20.75
N ALA A 97 -7.06 -4.94 -21.20
CA ALA A 97 -7.40 -5.95 -22.21
C ALA A 97 -8.44 -6.97 -21.73
N LYS A 98 -8.70 -7.03 -20.42
CA LYS A 98 -9.71 -7.92 -19.80
C LYS A 98 -11.00 -7.16 -19.43
N GLY A 99 -11.17 -5.92 -19.93
CA GLY A 99 -12.36 -5.10 -19.71
C GLY A 99 -12.40 -4.31 -18.41
N ALA A 100 -11.26 -4.19 -17.70
CA ALA A 100 -11.12 -3.28 -16.58
C ALA A 100 -10.93 -1.83 -17.05
N LEU A 101 -11.12 -0.87 -16.13
CA LEU A 101 -10.71 0.52 -16.40
C LEU A 101 -9.23 0.56 -16.78
N PRO A 102 -8.86 1.39 -17.78
CA PRO A 102 -7.54 1.34 -18.40
C PRO A 102 -6.39 1.73 -17.47
N GLU A 103 -6.66 2.40 -16.37
CA GLU A 103 -5.69 2.78 -15.35
C GLU A 103 -5.31 1.62 -14.42
N ILE A 104 -6.15 0.58 -14.29
CA ILE A 104 -5.96 -0.48 -13.29
C ILE A 104 -4.78 -1.37 -13.65
N TRP A 105 -3.80 -1.43 -12.74
CA TRP A 105 -2.61 -2.25 -12.85
C TRP A 105 -2.69 -3.55 -12.03
N SER A 106 -3.28 -3.48 -10.81
CA SER A 106 -3.67 -4.64 -10.00
C SER A 106 -4.93 -4.31 -9.20
N MET A 107 -5.65 -5.34 -8.69
CA MET A 107 -6.93 -5.17 -8.00
C MET A 107 -7.08 -6.12 -6.81
N GLY A 108 -8.19 -6.03 -6.10
CA GLY A 108 -8.46 -6.89 -4.95
C GLY A 108 -7.72 -6.46 -3.69
N HIS A 109 -7.41 -5.17 -3.56
CA HIS A 109 -6.77 -4.57 -2.40
C HIS A 109 -7.79 -3.95 -1.45
N ARG A 110 -7.47 -3.93 -0.14
CA ARG A 110 -8.31 -3.27 0.85
C ARG A 110 -7.88 -1.82 1.08
N ASN A 111 -6.70 -1.59 1.65
CA ASN A 111 -6.25 -0.24 2.00
C ASN A 111 -4.73 -0.17 2.10
N ILE A 112 -4.09 -0.06 0.95
CA ILE A 112 -2.63 0.02 0.84
C ILE A 112 -2.11 1.30 1.47
N GLN A 113 -1.17 1.18 2.41
CA GLN A 113 -0.53 2.27 3.14
C GLN A 113 0.95 2.43 2.79
N GLY A 114 1.61 1.37 2.39
CA GLY A 114 3.00 1.35 1.94
C GLY A 114 3.12 0.83 0.52
N LEU A 115 3.99 1.46 -0.27
CA LEU A 115 4.33 1.01 -1.62
C LEU A 115 5.80 1.33 -1.87
N ALA A 116 6.60 0.32 -2.21
CA ALA A 116 8.01 0.48 -2.44
C ALA A 116 8.50 -0.43 -3.56
N ARG A 117 9.48 0.05 -4.32
CA ARG A 117 10.20 -0.75 -5.31
C ARG A 117 11.58 -1.11 -4.78
N ASP A 118 11.96 -2.37 -4.88
CA ASP A 118 13.33 -2.80 -4.67
C ASP A 118 14.20 -2.27 -5.83
N PRO A 119 15.19 -1.42 -5.55
CA PRO A 119 16.02 -0.84 -6.60
C PRO A 119 16.91 -1.87 -7.32
N VAL A 120 17.17 -3.02 -6.70
CA VAL A 120 18.04 -4.08 -7.24
C VAL A 120 17.25 -5.06 -8.08
N SER A 121 16.23 -5.69 -7.52
CA SER A 121 15.42 -6.70 -8.23
C SER A 121 14.29 -6.12 -9.08
N GLY A 122 13.90 -4.87 -8.83
CA GLY A 122 12.76 -4.24 -9.48
C GLY A 122 11.40 -4.66 -8.92
N ARG A 123 11.34 -5.58 -7.95
CA ARG A 123 10.09 -6.03 -7.34
C ARG A 123 9.37 -4.90 -6.62
N ILE A 124 8.05 -4.91 -6.71
CA ILE A 124 7.18 -3.93 -6.05
C ILE A 124 6.51 -4.60 -4.87
N TRP A 125 6.61 -3.95 -3.73
CA TRP A 125 6.04 -4.40 -2.47
C TRP A 125 4.98 -3.42 -1.99
N ALA A 126 3.89 -3.95 -1.41
CA ALA A 126 2.85 -3.17 -0.78
C ALA A 126 2.54 -3.70 0.61
N THR A 127 2.22 -2.80 1.54
CA THR A 127 1.57 -3.16 2.80
C THR A 127 0.17 -2.61 2.83
N GLU A 128 -0.77 -3.39 3.35
CA GLU A 128 -2.15 -2.97 3.46
C GLU A 128 -2.80 -3.41 4.77
N HIS A 129 -3.78 -2.61 5.21
CA HIS A 129 -4.58 -2.94 6.36
C HIS A 129 -5.61 -4.01 6.03
N GLY A 130 -5.60 -5.11 6.78
CA GLY A 130 -6.70 -6.04 6.87
C GLY A 130 -7.88 -5.49 7.70
N PRO A 131 -8.95 -6.26 7.87
CA PRO A 131 -10.00 -5.97 8.86
C PRO A 131 -9.48 -6.24 10.29
N TYR A 132 -10.23 -6.85 11.16
CA TYR A 132 -9.74 -7.22 12.50
C TYR A 132 -8.70 -8.36 12.38
N GLY A 133 -7.42 -8.04 12.40
CA GLY A 133 -6.32 -8.91 12.01
C GLY A 133 -6.09 -8.93 10.49
N GLY A 134 -5.10 -9.75 10.04
CA GLY A 134 -4.86 -10.00 8.62
C GLY A 134 -4.35 -8.80 7.82
N ASP A 135 -3.55 -7.92 8.43
CA ASP A 135 -2.74 -6.96 7.69
C ASP A 135 -1.70 -7.70 6.85
N GLU A 136 -1.32 -7.15 5.70
CA GLU A 136 -0.56 -7.90 4.69
C GLU A 136 0.70 -7.18 4.22
N LEU A 137 1.70 -7.99 3.86
CA LEU A 137 2.79 -7.61 2.95
C LEU A 137 2.63 -8.40 1.66
N ASN A 138 2.48 -7.70 0.56
CA ASN A 138 2.23 -8.26 -0.76
C ASN A 138 3.40 -7.98 -1.71
N LEU A 139 3.87 -9.02 -2.43
CA LEU A 139 4.65 -8.84 -3.65
C LEU A 139 3.66 -8.51 -4.78
N VAL A 140 3.71 -7.26 -5.28
CA VAL A 140 2.73 -6.77 -6.23
C VAL A 140 3.18 -7.02 -7.67
N VAL A 141 2.33 -7.71 -8.43
CA VAL A 141 2.56 -8.03 -9.84
C VAL A 141 1.49 -7.40 -10.74
N ALA A 142 1.88 -7.09 -11.95
CA ALA A 142 1.00 -6.55 -12.98
C ALA A 142 -0.14 -7.52 -13.30
N GLY A 143 -1.38 -7.07 -13.27
CA GLY A 143 -2.57 -7.88 -13.55
C GLY A 143 -3.00 -8.79 -12.41
N GLY A 144 -2.37 -8.70 -11.23
CA GLY A 144 -2.70 -9.49 -10.05
C GLY A 144 -4.05 -9.12 -9.43
N ASN A 145 -4.75 -10.12 -8.87
CA ASN A 145 -5.90 -9.95 -7.99
C ASN A 145 -5.54 -10.49 -6.60
N TYR A 146 -5.58 -9.61 -5.59
CA TYR A 146 -5.19 -9.91 -4.20
C TYR A 146 -6.37 -10.34 -3.32
N GLY A 147 -7.53 -10.49 -3.92
CA GLY A 147 -8.65 -11.25 -3.37
C GLY A 147 -9.58 -10.52 -2.43
N TRP A 148 -9.22 -9.36 -1.86
CA TRP A 148 -10.14 -8.65 -0.97
C TRP A 148 -11.49 -8.36 -1.64
N PRO A 149 -12.65 -8.56 -0.98
CA PRO A 149 -12.87 -9.11 0.37
C PRO A 149 -13.07 -10.63 0.41
N LEU A 150 -12.97 -11.33 -0.73
CA LEU A 150 -13.20 -12.79 -0.83
C LEU A 150 -12.09 -13.60 -0.18
N GLN A 151 -10.86 -13.07 -0.21
CA GLN A 151 -9.67 -13.64 0.41
C GLN A 151 -9.12 -12.66 1.46
N THR A 152 -8.95 -13.12 2.69
CA THR A 152 -8.34 -12.36 3.80
C THR A 152 -8.10 -13.27 5.02
N TYR A 153 -7.11 -12.91 5.83
CA TYR A 153 -6.80 -13.55 7.09
C TYR A 153 -7.47 -12.86 8.29
N GLY A 154 -8.23 -11.80 8.04
CA GLY A 154 -8.88 -11.01 9.09
C GLY A 154 -10.36 -11.32 9.27
N ALA A 155 -10.90 -10.86 10.39
CA ALA A 155 -12.29 -11.02 10.79
C ALA A 155 -13.05 -9.69 10.76
N ASP A 156 -14.35 -9.74 10.79
CA ASP A 156 -15.21 -8.58 10.93
C ASP A 156 -15.03 -7.94 12.32
N TYR A 157 -15.00 -6.60 12.38
CA TYR A 157 -14.75 -5.87 13.63
C TYR A 157 -15.84 -6.03 14.69
N GLN A 158 -17.08 -6.29 14.30
CA GLN A 158 -18.20 -6.37 15.21
C GLN A 158 -18.50 -7.82 15.61
N THR A 159 -18.51 -8.72 14.64
CA THR A 159 -18.91 -10.11 14.84
C THR A 159 -17.75 -11.04 15.12
N HIS A 160 -16.51 -10.63 14.85
CA HIS A 160 -15.29 -11.44 14.88
C HIS A 160 -15.37 -12.71 14.00
N GLN A 161 -16.33 -12.77 13.08
CA GLN A 161 -16.42 -13.86 12.11
C GLN A 161 -15.50 -13.60 10.93
N PRO A 162 -14.94 -14.64 10.30
CA PRO A 162 -14.14 -14.49 9.07
C PRO A 162 -14.90 -13.69 8.00
N VAL A 163 -14.24 -12.71 7.39
CA VAL A 163 -14.83 -11.93 6.28
C VAL A 163 -14.81 -12.71 4.99
N GLY A 164 -13.69 -13.37 4.70
CA GLY A 164 -13.45 -14.17 3.50
C GLY A 164 -12.77 -15.50 3.84
N LYS A 165 -12.25 -16.16 2.83
CA LYS A 165 -11.41 -17.36 2.98
C LYS A 165 -9.94 -16.94 3.09
N HIS A 166 -9.08 -17.80 3.64
CA HIS A 166 -7.63 -17.54 3.63
C HIS A 166 -7.04 -17.65 2.22
N GLU A 167 -7.58 -18.56 1.40
CA GLU A 167 -7.11 -18.78 0.03
C GLU A 167 -8.30 -18.97 -0.92
N VAL A 168 -8.22 -18.35 -2.08
CA VAL A 168 -9.19 -18.44 -3.16
C VAL A 168 -8.44 -18.70 -4.48
N ALA A 169 -8.88 -19.71 -5.24
CA ALA A 169 -8.26 -20.07 -6.51
C ALA A 169 -8.24 -18.87 -7.48
N GLY A 170 -7.08 -18.62 -8.08
CA GLY A 170 -6.87 -17.51 -9.02
C GLY A 170 -6.57 -16.16 -8.37
N MET A 171 -6.50 -16.10 -7.04
CA MET A 171 -6.08 -14.92 -6.27
C MET A 171 -4.66 -15.11 -5.72
N ILE A 172 -3.97 -14.00 -5.49
CA ILE A 172 -2.58 -14.00 -5.03
C ILE A 172 -2.59 -13.94 -3.50
N ASN A 173 -1.88 -14.89 -2.87
CA ASN A 173 -1.70 -14.90 -1.43
C ASN A 173 -0.67 -13.83 -1.01
N PRO A 174 -0.84 -13.21 0.16
CA PRO A 174 0.15 -12.32 0.72
C PRO A 174 1.45 -13.07 1.03
N SER A 175 2.59 -12.38 0.89
CA SER A 175 3.88 -12.91 1.33
C SER A 175 3.97 -13.03 2.85
N VAL A 176 3.27 -12.14 3.56
CA VAL A 176 3.07 -12.20 5.01
C VAL A 176 1.66 -11.73 5.33
N ALA A 177 0.95 -12.47 6.18
CA ALA A 177 -0.25 -12.01 6.87
C ALA A 177 0.04 -11.85 8.37
N TRP A 178 -0.25 -10.68 8.93
CA TRP A 178 -0.04 -10.40 10.35
C TRP A 178 -1.33 -10.49 11.16
N VAL A 179 -1.34 -11.41 12.11
CA VAL A 179 -2.39 -11.56 13.11
C VAL A 179 -1.70 -11.68 14.48
N PRO A 180 -1.86 -10.72 15.39
CA PRO A 180 -2.66 -9.49 15.28
C PRO A 180 -2.06 -8.45 14.33
N SER A 181 -2.93 -7.52 13.88
CA SER A 181 -2.58 -6.42 12.99
C SER A 181 -1.56 -5.46 13.62
N PRO A 182 -0.42 -5.17 12.97
CA PRO A 182 0.48 -4.08 13.37
C PRO A 182 -0.04 -2.70 12.96
N ALA A 183 -1.06 -2.62 12.12
CA ALA A 183 -1.49 -1.45 11.34
C ALA A 183 -0.31 -0.87 10.52
N PRO A 184 0.10 -1.57 9.44
CA PRO A 184 1.26 -1.18 8.64
C PRO A 184 1.04 0.19 8.00
N SER A 185 2.12 0.93 7.86
CA SER A 185 2.12 2.28 7.29
C SER A 185 3.09 2.39 6.11
N GLY A 186 4.01 3.36 6.11
CA GLY A 186 5.00 3.49 5.05
C GLY A 186 5.91 2.28 4.92
N LEU A 187 6.49 2.14 3.72
CA LEU A 187 7.29 0.98 3.33
C LEU A 187 8.59 1.42 2.67
N ALA A 188 9.67 0.70 2.95
CA ALA A 188 10.95 0.84 2.27
C ALA A 188 11.58 -0.53 2.01
N VAL A 189 12.29 -0.68 0.89
CA VAL A 189 13.23 -1.77 0.67
C VAL A 189 14.63 -1.21 0.92
N TYR A 190 15.38 -1.82 1.82
CA TYR A 190 16.70 -1.33 2.20
C TYR A 190 17.76 -1.80 1.22
N SER A 191 18.43 -0.85 0.57
CA SER A 191 19.54 -1.10 -0.36
C SER A 191 20.86 -0.48 0.09
N GLY A 192 20.85 0.20 1.25
CA GLY A 192 22.02 0.90 1.81
C GLY A 192 23.15 -0.03 2.26
N ASP A 193 24.25 0.58 2.63
CA ASP A 193 25.48 -0.08 3.08
C ASP A 193 25.74 0.07 4.59
N LYS A 194 24.98 0.93 5.28
CA LYS A 194 25.20 1.24 6.71
C LYS A 194 24.87 0.06 7.62
N ILE A 195 23.94 -0.80 7.20
CA ILE A 195 23.59 -2.03 7.91
C ILE A 195 23.55 -3.17 6.88
N PRO A 196 24.69 -3.77 6.52
CA PRO A 196 24.77 -4.75 5.42
C PRO A 196 23.82 -5.94 5.57
N ALA A 197 23.58 -6.41 6.80
CA ALA A 197 22.67 -7.51 7.11
C ALA A 197 21.17 -7.20 6.79
N TRP A 198 20.85 -5.95 6.50
CA TRP A 198 19.49 -5.53 6.16
C TRP A 198 19.24 -5.38 4.66
N ARG A 199 20.30 -5.47 3.86
CA ARG A 199 20.18 -5.28 2.40
C ARG A 199 19.20 -6.28 1.78
N GLY A 200 18.28 -5.77 0.96
CA GLY A 200 17.18 -6.53 0.35
C GLY A 200 15.99 -6.80 1.27
N SER A 201 16.07 -6.44 2.57
CA SER A 201 14.92 -6.57 3.47
C SER A 201 13.89 -5.47 3.23
N VAL A 202 12.63 -5.80 3.46
CA VAL A 202 11.50 -4.86 3.48
C VAL A 202 11.27 -4.36 4.89
N PHE A 203 11.04 -3.05 5.04
CA PHE A 203 10.75 -2.40 6.33
C PHE A 203 9.41 -1.70 6.26
N SER A 204 8.52 -2.02 7.19
CA SER A 204 7.19 -1.41 7.33
C SER A 204 7.03 -0.77 8.70
N GLY A 205 6.57 0.48 8.75
CA GLY A 205 6.15 1.08 10.01
C GLY A 205 4.87 0.43 10.55
N GLY A 206 4.73 0.36 11.87
CA GLY A 206 3.55 -0.13 12.58
C GLY A 206 2.93 0.95 13.44
N LEU A 207 1.68 1.31 13.15
CA LEU A 207 0.95 2.33 13.92
C LEU A 207 0.42 1.77 15.23
N ALA A 208 -0.20 0.60 15.20
CA ALA A 208 -0.74 -0.05 16.40
C ALA A 208 0.36 -0.76 17.18
N ALA A 209 1.28 -1.43 16.50
CA ALA A 209 2.36 -2.16 17.14
C ALA A 209 3.49 -1.25 17.66
N LYS A 210 3.53 0.02 17.27
CA LYS A 210 4.54 1.02 17.66
C LYS A 210 5.97 0.55 17.41
N ASP A 211 6.16 -0.10 16.27
CA ASP A 211 7.41 -0.73 15.87
C ASP A 211 7.71 -0.46 14.39
N ILE A 212 8.88 -0.90 13.94
CA ILE A 212 9.19 -1.13 12.54
C ILE A 212 9.35 -2.64 12.36
N ARG A 213 8.64 -3.20 11.40
CA ARG A 213 8.75 -4.60 10.99
C ARG A 213 9.76 -4.74 9.89
N ARG A 214 10.80 -5.57 10.10
CA ARG A 214 11.70 -6.01 9.07
C ARG A 214 11.25 -7.38 8.59
N VAL A 215 11.14 -7.54 7.27
CA VAL A 215 10.91 -8.83 6.61
C VAL A 215 12.15 -9.12 5.76
N ALA A 216 12.88 -10.14 6.13
CA ALA A 216 14.05 -10.60 5.40
C ALA A 216 13.61 -11.46 4.21
N LEU A 217 14.24 -11.23 3.06
CA LEU A 217 13.93 -11.91 1.80
C LEU A 217 15.17 -12.58 1.24
N ASP A 218 14.98 -13.71 0.55
CA ASP A 218 16.00 -14.30 -0.30
C ASP A 218 16.06 -13.65 -1.69
N ALA A 219 16.96 -14.11 -2.54
CA ALA A 219 17.11 -13.60 -3.91
C ALA A 219 15.87 -13.84 -4.79
N ALA A 220 15.06 -14.85 -4.48
CA ALA A 220 13.80 -15.11 -5.16
C ALA A 220 12.64 -14.21 -4.66
N GLY A 221 12.85 -13.50 -3.55
CA GLY A 221 11.82 -12.67 -2.89
C GLY A 221 10.95 -13.46 -1.92
N GLN A 222 11.37 -14.66 -1.53
CA GLN A 222 10.68 -15.43 -0.51
C GLN A 222 11.07 -14.95 0.89
N VAL A 223 10.12 -14.96 1.81
CA VAL A 223 10.34 -14.53 3.20
C VAL A 223 11.19 -15.58 3.91
N THR A 224 12.34 -15.15 4.47
CA THR A 224 13.27 -15.99 5.22
C THR A 224 13.28 -15.70 6.72
N GLY A 225 12.70 -14.57 7.14
CA GLY A 225 12.61 -14.21 8.55
C GLY A 225 11.89 -12.89 8.77
N GLN A 226 11.52 -12.64 10.01
CA GLN A 226 10.89 -11.39 10.43
C GLN A 226 11.47 -10.94 11.77
N ASP A 227 11.75 -9.64 11.87
CA ASP A 227 12.23 -8.99 13.08
C ASP A 227 11.37 -7.76 13.41
N ARG A 228 11.47 -7.31 14.66
CA ARG A 228 10.79 -6.12 15.14
C ARG A 228 11.80 -5.15 15.78
N LEU A 229 11.79 -3.91 15.31
CA LEU A 229 12.51 -2.81 15.93
C LEU A 229 11.50 -2.03 16.78
N ALA A 230 11.54 -2.19 18.09
CA ALA A 230 10.67 -1.49 19.02
C ALA A 230 11.01 0.01 19.01
N ILE A 231 10.04 0.85 18.63
CA ILE A 231 10.18 2.31 18.60
C ILE A 231 9.49 2.94 19.81
N GLY A 232 8.41 2.32 20.30
CA GLY A 232 7.60 2.83 21.41
C GLY A 232 6.61 3.94 21.02
N ALA A 233 6.62 4.36 19.75
CA ALA A 233 5.76 5.37 19.17
C ALA A 233 5.11 4.84 17.89
N ARG A 234 3.95 5.38 17.51
CA ARG A 234 3.29 5.06 16.24
C ARG A 234 4.20 5.48 15.09
N VAL A 235 4.55 4.57 14.20
CA VAL A 235 5.40 4.85 13.04
C VAL A 235 4.53 5.09 11.82
N ARG A 236 4.59 6.30 11.25
CA ARG A 236 3.77 6.70 10.09
C ARG A 236 4.43 6.41 8.76
N ASP A 237 5.73 6.59 8.66
CA ASP A 237 6.46 6.30 7.41
C ASP A 237 7.87 5.81 7.70
N VAL A 238 8.40 5.01 6.77
CA VAL A 238 9.76 4.49 6.80
C VAL A 238 10.38 4.71 5.42
N LYS A 239 11.57 5.33 5.37
CA LYS A 239 12.31 5.59 4.13
C LYS A 239 13.81 5.42 4.33
N GLN A 240 14.50 4.95 3.29
CA GLN A 240 15.95 5.04 3.25
C GLN A 240 16.35 6.45 2.84
N GLY A 241 17.22 7.07 3.62
CA GLY A 241 17.80 8.37 3.31
C GLY A 241 18.94 8.29 2.29
N PRO A 242 19.33 9.43 1.71
CA PRO A 242 20.43 9.49 0.74
C PRO A 242 21.79 9.13 1.35
N ASP A 243 21.93 9.19 2.67
CA ASP A 243 23.10 8.79 3.44
C ASP A 243 23.17 7.27 3.72
N GLY A 244 22.20 6.50 3.22
CA GLY A 244 22.13 5.05 3.35
C GLY A 244 21.56 4.53 4.68
N TYR A 245 21.16 5.41 5.60
CA TYR A 245 20.43 5.00 6.81
C TYR A 245 18.92 4.89 6.56
N LEU A 246 18.25 4.12 7.42
CA LEU A 246 16.80 4.06 7.47
C LEU A 246 16.28 5.18 8.37
N TYR A 247 15.23 5.85 7.94
CA TYR A 247 14.54 6.90 8.68
C TYR A 247 13.10 6.52 8.93
N ALA A 248 12.55 6.96 10.06
CA ALA A 248 11.16 6.78 10.42
C ALA A 248 10.53 8.08 10.89
N LEU A 249 9.28 8.31 10.51
CA LEU A 249 8.44 9.39 11.03
C LEU A 249 7.46 8.82 12.04
N THR A 250 7.36 9.43 13.22
CA THR A 250 6.33 9.09 14.20
C THR A 250 5.03 9.83 13.94
N ASP A 251 3.90 9.27 14.41
CA ASP A 251 2.53 9.77 14.21
C ASP A 251 1.95 10.27 15.54
N GLU A 252 2.54 11.34 16.06
CA GLU A 252 2.21 11.97 17.33
C GLU A 252 2.16 13.50 17.15
N ASP A 253 1.50 14.24 18.06
CA ASP A 253 1.41 15.71 18.01
C ASP A 253 2.79 16.37 17.95
N ASN A 254 3.76 15.83 18.71
CA ASN A 254 5.17 16.18 18.64
C ASN A 254 5.95 15.12 17.84
N GLY A 255 5.55 14.92 16.58
CA GLY A 255 6.15 13.94 15.68
C GLY A 255 7.67 14.09 15.57
N LYS A 256 8.38 12.96 15.43
CA LYS A 256 9.83 12.88 15.38
C LYS A 256 10.27 12.26 14.05
N LEU A 257 11.40 12.77 13.53
CA LEU A 257 12.19 12.09 12.51
C LEU A 257 13.31 11.31 13.21
N LEU A 258 13.25 10.01 13.14
CA LEU A 258 14.21 9.09 13.74
C LEU A 258 15.16 8.56 12.67
N ARG A 259 16.47 8.56 12.94
CA ARG A 259 17.47 7.82 12.14
C ARG A 259 17.81 6.52 12.85
N ILE A 260 17.69 5.41 12.14
CA ILE A 260 17.98 4.08 12.66
C ILE A 260 19.44 3.75 12.41
N VAL A 261 20.17 3.45 13.46
CA VAL A 261 21.60 3.11 13.45
C VAL A 261 21.83 1.74 14.10
N ALA A 262 22.83 1.01 13.63
CA ALA A 262 23.29 -0.16 14.36
C ALA A 262 23.96 0.29 15.69
N LYS A 263 23.78 -0.55 16.72
CA LYS A 263 24.55 -0.41 17.96
C LYS A 263 25.94 -0.96 17.79
#